data_fab5e9c9e7455ba167e6863344f932a3
#
_entry.id   fab5e9c9e7455ba167e6863344f932a3
#
_cell.length_a   1.000
_cell.length_b   1.000
_cell.length_c   1.000
_cell.angle_alpha   90.00
_cell.angle_beta   90.00
_cell.angle_gamma   90.00
#
_symmetry.space_group_name_H-M   'P 1'
#
loop_
_entity.id
_entity.type
_entity.pdbx_description
1 polymer ?
#
loop_
_entity_poly.entity_id
_entity_poly.type
_entity_poly.pdbx_seq_one_letter_code
_entity_poly.pdbx_strand_id
1 'polypeptide(L)'
;MQFWQALPMMHPDEMLELAPVAEEAGFEGIMLADHIFAPETFDSRYPYSEGGEPPFDGTTPFPEVFATIAALSQITTRLRFLINVYILPLRHPITIAKGLSTAAIFSKNRTVLGFGAGWLEEEFDCLSIPFA
;
A
#
# COMPACT_ATOMS: atom_id res chain seq x y z
N MET A 1 9.27 -3.02 -22.23
CA MET A 1 8.89 -1.96 -21.26
C MET A 1 7.81 -2.54 -20.36
N GLN A 2 7.84 -2.29 -19.04
CA GLN A 2 6.84 -2.80 -18.10
C GLN A 2 6.02 -1.62 -17.59
N PHE A 3 4.71 -1.74 -17.63
CA PHE A 3 3.78 -0.72 -17.14
C PHE A 3 3.09 -1.21 -15.88
N TRP A 4 2.96 -0.33 -14.91
CA TRP A 4 2.32 -0.59 -13.62
C TRP A 4 1.18 0.40 -13.42
N GLN A 5 0.02 -0.09 -12.99
CA GLN A 5 -1.13 0.73 -12.66
C GLN A 5 -1.12 1.05 -11.15
N ALA A 6 -1.08 2.34 -10.79
CA ALA A 6 -1.25 2.74 -9.40
C ALA A 6 -2.73 2.69 -9.01
N LEU A 7 -3.03 2.06 -7.87
CA LEU A 7 -4.35 2.01 -7.24
C LEU A 7 -4.27 2.48 -5.78
N PRO A 8 -3.67 3.66 -5.51
CA PRO A 8 -3.65 4.18 -4.14
C PRO A 8 -5.05 4.70 -3.75
N MET A 9 -5.33 4.76 -2.45
CA MET A 9 -6.49 5.47 -1.91
C MET A 9 -7.83 5.02 -2.51
N MET A 10 -7.96 3.73 -2.77
CA MET A 10 -9.11 3.16 -3.48
C MET A 10 -9.84 2.18 -2.58
N HIS A 11 -11.17 2.16 -2.67
CA HIS A 11 -11.98 1.19 -1.93
C HIS A 11 -11.67 -0.25 -2.40
N PRO A 12 -11.65 -1.24 -1.50
CA PRO A 12 -11.39 -2.63 -1.87
C PRO A 12 -12.28 -3.18 -3.00
N ASP A 13 -13.56 -2.81 -3.03
CA ASP A 13 -14.49 -3.25 -4.09
C ASP A 13 -14.03 -2.76 -5.48
N GLU A 14 -13.59 -1.50 -5.57
CA GLU A 14 -13.06 -0.94 -6.82
C GLU A 14 -11.75 -1.64 -7.24
N MET A 15 -10.90 -1.97 -6.28
CA MET A 15 -9.67 -2.74 -6.55
C MET A 15 -9.98 -4.13 -7.10
N LEU A 16 -11.02 -4.80 -6.55
CA LEU A 16 -11.46 -6.11 -7.03
C LEU A 16 -11.98 -6.06 -8.47
N GLU A 17 -12.64 -4.98 -8.86
CA GLU A 17 -13.12 -4.78 -10.24
C GLU A 17 -11.97 -4.43 -11.20
N LEU A 18 -11.02 -3.58 -10.77
CA LEU A 18 -9.97 -3.05 -11.65
C LEU A 18 -8.78 -3.97 -11.85
N ALA A 19 -8.47 -4.84 -10.88
CA ALA A 19 -7.30 -5.71 -11.00
C ALA A 19 -7.37 -6.68 -12.19
N PRO A 20 -8.51 -7.38 -12.45
CA PRO A 20 -8.65 -8.19 -13.67
C PRO A 20 -8.55 -7.36 -14.96
N VAL A 21 -9.12 -6.16 -14.97
CA VAL A 21 -9.06 -5.24 -16.13
C VAL A 21 -7.62 -4.83 -16.42
N ALA A 22 -6.85 -4.49 -15.39
CA ALA A 22 -5.42 -4.19 -15.54
C ALA A 22 -4.63 -5.39 -16.10
N GLU A 23 -4.96 -6.60 -15.63
CA GLU A 23 -4.35 -7.83 -16.15
C GLU A 23 -4.67 -8.06 -17.63
N GLU A 24 -5.94 -7.90 -18.03
CA GLU A 24 -6.37 -8.03 -19.43
C GLU A 24 -5.74 -6.96 -20.32
N ALA A 25 -5.62 -5.72 -19.82
CA ALA A 25 -4.99 -4.62 -20.54
C ALA A 25 -3.47 -4.77 -20.71
N GLY A 26 -2.86 -5.78 -20.10
CA GLY A 26 -1.45 -6.10 -20.30
C GLY A 26 -0.50 -5.39 -19.33
N PHE A 27 -0.97 -4.81 -18.24
CA PHE A 27 -0.09 -4.28 -17.20
C PHE A 27 0.76 -5.40 -16.57
N GLU A 28 1.99 -5.07 -16.19
CA GLU A 28 2.88 -5.97 -15.43
C GLU A 28 2.35 -6.21 -14.02
N GLY A 29 1.81 -5.17 -13.41
CA GLY A 29 1.27 -5.22 -12.07
C GLY A 29 0.56 -3.95 -11.65
N ILE A 30 0.09 -3.97 -10.41
CA ILE A 30 -0.51 -2.83 -9.73
C ILE A 30 0.35 -2.38 -8.56
N MET A 31 0.24 -1.10 -8.22
CA MET A 31 0.91 -0.50 -7.07
C MET A 31 -0.11 -0.12 -6.00
N LEU A 32 0.15 -0.53 -4.77
CA LEU A 32 -0.65 -0.24 -3.59
C LEU A 32 0.10 0.72 -2.67
N ALA A 33 -0.62 1.63 -2.03
CA ALA A 33 -0.07 2.51 -1.00
C ALA A 33 -0.35 1.94 0.39
N ASP A 34 0.46 2.34 1.36
CA ASP A 34 0.35 1.94 2.75
C ASP A 34 0.36 3.15 3.67
N HIS A 35 -0.66 3.25 4.50
CA HIS A 35 -0.74 4.04 5.73
C HIS A 35 -1.50 3.21 6.76
N ILE A 36 -1.16 3.35 8.06
CA ILE A 36 -1.91 2.66 9.12
C ILE A 36 -3.26 3.34 9.34
N PHE A 37 -3.27 4.66 9.27
CA PHE A 37 -4.48 5.48 9.27
C PHE A 37 -4.18 6.85 8.63
N ALA A 38 -5.23 7.56 8.24
CA ALA A 38 -5.15 8.97 7.86
C ALA A 38 -5.76 9.81 8.99
N PRO A 39 -5.03 10.79 9.59
CA PRO A 39 -5.59 11.66 10.61
C PRO A 39 -6.62 12.63 10.02
N GLU A 40 -7.52 13.15 10.86
CA GLU A 40 -8.47 14.19 10.45
C GLU A 40 -7.77 15.53 10.13
N THR A 41 -6.66 15.80 10.82
CA THR A 41 -5.84 16.99 10.63
C THR A 41 -4.37 16.60 10.52
N PHE A 42 -3.63 17.31 9.68
CA PHE A 42 -2.21 17.07 9.44
C PHE A 42 -1.38 18.25 9.94
N ASP A 43 -0.44 18.00 10.84
CA ASP A 43 0.63 18.94 11.19
C ASP A 43 1.88 18.67 10.34
N SER A 44 2.09 17.40 9.96
CA SER A 44 3.15 16.98 9.06
C SER A 44 2.95 17.52 7.64
N ARG A 45 4.04 17.96 7.00
CA ARG A 45 4.00 18.42 5.60
C ARG A 45 4.30 17.27 4.64
N TYR A 46 3.44 17.10 3.66
CA TYR A 46 3.65 16.11 2.61
C TYR A 46 4.82 16.52 1.71
N PRO A 47 5.88 15.69 1.61
CA PRO A 47 7.13 16.11 0.95
C PRO A 47 7.04 16.16 -0.58
N TYR A 48 5.98 15.65 -1.18
CA TYR A 48 5.83 15.53 -2.63
C TYR A 48 4.78 16.49 -3.21
N SER A 49 4.25 17.43 -2.42
CA SER A 49 3.39 18.51 -2.91
C SER A 49 4.04 19.86 -2.62
N GLU A 50 3.86 20.83 -3.52
CA GLU A 50 4.43 22.18 -3.40
C GLU A 50 3.88 22.92 -2.18
N GLY A 51 2.60 22.75 -1.86
CA GLY A 51 1.95 23.31 -0.66
C GLY A 51 2.24 22.56 0.62
N GLY A 52 2.71 21.31 0.55
CA GLY A 52 2.89 20.42 1.69
C GLY A 52 1.61 19.73 2.15
N GLU A 53 0.52 19.85 1.40
CA GLU A 53 -0.75 19.19 1.67
C GLU A 53 -0.76 17.78 1.08
N PRO A 54 -1.17 16.74 1.86
CA PRO A 54 -1.32 15.39 1.33
C PRO A 54 -2.51 15.31 0.37
N PRO A 55 -2.50 14.41 -0.62
CA PRO A 55 -3.61 14.21 -1.55
C PRO A 55 -4.73 13.33 -0.97
N PHE A 56 -4.85 13.21 0.36
CA PHE A 56 -5.81 12.39 1.05
C PHE A 56 -6.19 13.01 2.41
N ASP A 57 -7.27 12.53 2.99
CA ASP A 57 -7.80 12.94 4.29
C ASP A 57 -8.23 11.73 5.15
N GLY A 58 -8.80 12.00 6.33
CA GLY A 58 -9.24 10.96 7.27
C GLY A 58 -10.33 10.02 6.76
N THR A 59 -10.94 10.30 5.61
CA THR A 59 -11.96 9.44 4.97
C THR A 59 -11.39 8.57 3.86
N THR A 60 -10.14 8.82 3.47
CA THR A 60 -9.48 8.12 2.37
C THR A 60 -9.16 6.66 2.74
N PRO A 61 -9.57 5.68 1.95
CA PRO A 61 -9.32 4.28 2.26
C PRO A 61 -7.85 3.88 2.06
N PHE A 62 -7.28 3.23 3.09
CA PHE A 62 -5.99 2.56 3.03
C PHE A 62 -6.15 1.11 3.52
N PRO A 63 -6.66 0.20 2.69
CA PRO A 63 -6.82 -1.19 3.07
C PRO A 63 -5.46 -1.83 3.36
N GLU A 64 -5.42 -2.76 4.32
CA GLU A 64 -4.18 -3.44 4.69
C GLU A 64 -3.61 -4.19 3.49
N VAL A 65 -2.36 -3.89 3.13
CA VAL A 65 -1.79 -4.26 1.83
C VAL A 65 -1.60 -5.77 1.63
N PHE A 66 -1.23 -6.53 2.68
CA PHE A 66 -1.04 -7.98 2.54
C PHE A 66 -2.37 -8.72 2.39
N ALA A 67 -3.41 -8.29 3.11
CA ALA A 67 -4.77 -8.80 2.94
C ALA A 67 -5.31 -8.47 1.55
N THR A 68 -5.09 -7.24 1.08
CA THR A 68 -5.47 -6.79 -0.26
C THR A 68 -4.78 -7.64 -1.33
N ILE A 69 -3.48 -7.85 -1.24
CA ILE A 69 -2.72 -8.70 -2.17
C ILE A 69 -3.25 -10.14 -2.16
N ALA A 70 -3.54 -10.69 -0.98
CA ALA A 70 -4.10 -12.04 -0.88
C ALA A 70 -5.43 -12.14 -1.63
N ALA A 71 -6.34 -11.17 -1.45
CA ALA A 71 -7.63 -11.14 -2.14
C ALA A 71 -7.47 -10.98 -3.67
N LEU A 72 -6.74 -9.96 -4.12
CA LEU A 72 -6.55 -9.68 -5.55
C LEU A 72 -5.83 -10.81 -6.28
N SER A 73 -4.95 -11.52 -5.58
CA SER A 73 -4.23 -12.64 -6.16
C SER A 73 -5.10 -13.85 -6.51
N GLN A 74 -6.30 -13.96 -5.93
CA GLN A 74 -7.23 -15.07 -6.22
C GLN A 74 -8.04 -14.84 -7.50
N ILE A 75 -8.15 -13.59 -7.94
CA ILE A 75 -8.91 -13.19 -9.15
C ILE A 75 -8.02 -12.79 -10.31
N THR A 76 -6.70 -12.90 -10.14
CA THR A 76 -5.69 -12.62 -11.18
C THR A 76 -4.69 -13.77 -11.25
N THR A 77 -4.06 -13.94 -12.42
CA THR A 77 -3.18 -15.08 -12.67
C THR A 77 -1.70 -14.72 -12.81
N ARG A 78 -1.38 -13.57 -13.41
CA ARG A 78 0.00 -13.11 -13.70
C ARG A 78 0.32 -11.74 -13.11
N LEU A 79 -0.70 -10.92 -12.78
CA LEU A 79 -0.54 -9.56 -12.29
C LEU A 79 0.31 -9.54 -11.01
N ARG A 80 1.34 -8.71 -11.00
CA ARG A 80 2.23 -8.52 -9.83
C ARG A 80 1.70 -7.41 -8.92
N PHE A 81 2.07 -7.44 -7.67
CA PHE A 81 1.60 -6.52 -6.63
C PHE A 81 2.80 -5.83 -6.00
N LEU A 82 2.99 -4.54 -6.28
CA LEU A 82 4.04 -3.72 -5.69
C LEU A 82 3.45 -2.87 -4.55
N ILE A 83 4.00 -3.02 -3.36
CA ILE A 83 3.71 -2.08 -2.27
C ILE A 83 4.63 -0.87 -2.45
N ASN A 84 4.07 0.33 -2.67
CA ASN A 84 4.84 1.53 -2.99
C ASN A 84 4.35 2.75 -2.18
N VAL A 85 4.84 2.89 -0.95
CA VAL A 85 5.81 2.04 -0.24
C VAL A 85 5.21 1.52 1.07
N TYR A 86 5.71 0.41 1.60
CA TYR A 86 5.39 -0.07 2.94
C TYR A 86 6.19 0.71 3.99
N ILE A 87 5.52 1.29 4.98
CA ILE A 87 6.18 2.09 6.02
C ILE A 87 6.76 1.15 7.09
N LEU A 88 8.01 0.74 6.91
CA LEU A 88 8.64 -0.29 7.74
C LEU A 88 8.69 0.06 9.24
N PRO A 89 9.06 1.29 9.66
CA PRO A 89 9.24 1.59 11.08
C PRO A 89 7.95 1.49 11.92
N LEU A 90 6.78 1.57 11.29
CA LEU A 90 5.49 1.53 12.00
C LEU A 90 5.10 0.14 12.52
N ARG A 91 5.84 -0.91 12.19
CA ARG A 91 5.45 -2.29 12.54
C ARG A 91 6.65 -3.12 12.96
N HIS A 92 6.38 -4.11 13.80
CA HIS A 92 7.42 -5.04 14.21
C HIS A 92 7.88 -5.92 13.04
N PRO A 93 9.19 -6.06 12.78
CA PRO A 93 9.71 -6.74 11.58
C PRO A 93 9.26 -8.21 11.46
N ILE A 94 9.04 -8.91 12.57
CA ILE A 94 8.53 -10.30 12.54
C ILE A 94 7.08 -10.34 12.01
N THR A 95 6.23 -9.37 12.38
CA THR A 95 4.85 -9.32 11.87
C THR A 95 4.82 -8.98 10.39
N ILE A 96 5.71 -8.08 9.95
CA ILE A 96 5.90 -7.76 8.52
C ILE A 96 6.30 -9.02 7.74
N ALA A 97 7.35 -9.72 8.21
CA ALA A 97 7.83 -10.93 7.57
C ALA A 97 6.74 -12.01 7.47
N LYS A 98 5.91 -12.16 8.52
CA LYS A 98 4.78 -13.09 8.52
C LYS A 98 3.71 -12.70 7.51
N GLY A 99 3.28 -11.44 7.48
CA GLY A 99 2.30 -10.93 6.53
C GLY A 99 2.77 -11.08 5.09
N LEU A 100 3.99 -10.60 4.81
CA LEU A 100 4.62 -10.68 3.50
C LEU A 100 4.76 -12.12 3.00
N SER A 101 5.22 -13.05 3.83
CA SER A 101 5.35 -14.46 3.43
C SER A 101 3.99 -15.10 3.14
N THR A 102 2.96 -14.73 3.89
CA THR A 102 1.59 -15.19 3.64
C THR A 102 1.07 -14.66 2.30
N ALA A 103 1.20 -13.35 2.07
CA ALA A 103 0.81 -12.73 0.80
C ALA A 103 1.59 -13.31 -0.40
N ALA A 104 2.89 -13.58 -0.22
CA ALA A 104 3.72 -14.22 -1.23
C ALA A 104 3.24 -15.63 -1.60
N ILE A 105 2.82 -16.43 -0.61
CA ILE A 105 2.27 -17.77 -0.85
C ILE A 105 0.94 -17.68 -1.63
N PHE A 106 -0.02 -16.84 -1.17
CA PHE A 106 -1.29 -16.67 -1.85
C PHE A 106 -1.13 -16.14 -3.28
N SER A 107 -0.22 -15.21 -3.46
CA SER A 107 0.04 -14.61 -4.77
C SER A 107 0.96 -15.46 -5.67
N LYS A 108 1.46 -16.60 -5.22
CA LYS A 108 2.44 -17.43 -5.94
C LYS A 108 3.70 -16.62 -6.30
N ASN A 109 4.25 -15.91 -5.31
CA ASN A 109 5.43 -15.03 -5.41
C ASN A 109 5.28 -13.85 -6.40
N ARG A 110 4.05 -13.32 -6.56
CA ARG A 110 3.79 -12.11 -7.35
C ARG A 110 3.88 -10.82 -6.53
N THR A 111 4.13 -10.91 -5.22
CA THR A 111 4.29 -9.77 -4.31
C THR A 111 5.69 -9.16 -4.44
N VAL A 112 5.77 -7.84 -4.50
CA VAL A 112 7.00 -7.04 -4.50
C VAL A 112 6.93 -6.04 -3.37
N LEU A 113 7.89 -6.09 -2.45
CA LEU A 113 7.96 -5.15 -1.33
C LEU A 113 8.83 -3.95 -1.69
N GLY A 114 8.22 -2.82 -1.96
CA GLY A 114 8.86 -1.51 -1.84
C GLY A 114 8.63 -0.98 -0.42
N PHE A 115 9.63 -0.33 0.17
CA PHE A 115 9.53 0.14 1.54
C PHE A 115 10.14 1.53 1.72
N GLY A 116 9.70 2.23 2.76
CA GLY A 116 10.14 3.57 3.11
C GLY A 116 10.17 3.81 4.61
N ALA A 117 10.72 4.96 4.99
CA ALA A 117 10.82 5.38 6.39
C ALA A 117 9.51 5.96 6.96
N GLY A 118 8.62 6.45 6.08
CA GLY A 118 7.45 7.23 6.47
C GLY A 118 7.73 8.73 6.52
N TRP A 119 6.68 9.54 6.45
CA TRP A 119 6.76 11.00 6.50
C TRP A 119 5.72 11.60 7.46
N LEU A 120 4.69 10.83 7.82
CA LEU A 120 3.53 11.27 8.61
C LEU A 120 3.83 11.01 10.09
N GLU A 121 4.31 12.03 10.80
CA GLU A 121 4.71 11.94 12.22
C GLU A 121 3.55 11.49 13.12
N GLU A 122 2.32 11.87 12.79
CA GLU A 122 1.11 11.51 13.53
C GLU A 122 0.87 9.99 13.61
N GLU A 123 1.28 9.22 12.60
CA GLU A 123 1.22 7.75 12.67
C GLU A 123 2.20 7.20 13.71
N PHE A 124 3.40 7.77 13.78
CA PHE A 124 4.43 7.37 14.73
C PHE A 124 4.03 7.70 16.16
N ASP A 125 3.52 8.91 16.38
CA ASP A 125 3.05 9.38 17.70
C ASP A 125 1.91 8.51 18.24
N CYS A 126 0.91 8.21 17.41
CA CYS A 126 -0.21 7.35 17.77
C CYS A 126 0.23 5.94 18.19
N LEU A 127 1.28 5.42 17.56
CA LEU A 127 1.85 4.11 17.85
C LEU A 127 2.94 4.15 18.94
N SER A 128 3.27 5.34 19.47
CA SER A 128 4.38 5.54 20.42
C SER A 128 5.73 5.06 19.87
N ILE A 129 5.94 5.26 18.58
CA ILE A 129 7.19 4.95 17.86
C ILE A 129 7.95 6.28 17.65
N PRO A 130 9.23 6.37 18.00
CA PRO A 130 9.99 7.59 17.76
C PRO A 130 10.05 7.94 16.26
N PHE A 131 9.69 9.19 15.93
CA PHE A 131 9.90 9.74 14.59
C PHE A 131 11.32 10.30 14.52
N ALA A 132 12.14 9.83 13.57
CA ALA A 132 13.56 10.17 13.47
C ALA A 132 13.93 10.82 12.13
#